data_189a34007b196acf7fc3939fcd12ac8a
#
_entry.id   189a34007b196acf7fc3939fcd12ac8a
#
_cell.length_a   1.000
_cell.length_b   1.000
_cell.length_c   1.000
_cell.angle_alpha   90.00
_cell.angle_beta   90.00
_cell.angle_gamma   90.00
#
_symmetry.space_group_name_H-M   'P 1'
#
loop_
_entity.id
_entity.type
_entity.pdbx_description
1 polymer ?
#
loop_
_entity_poly.entity_id
_entity_poly.type
_entity_poly.pdbx_seq_one_letter_code
_entity_poly.pdbx_strand_id
1 'polypeptide(L)'
;AGAYSDGKLYTRSKKRGSVDKILNVFCQHGANTNILADAHPHIGTDKLPRVIENMRNTILQCGGEVHFQTKMTRFVLEGDKVIGVEAVNLQTGAEENYRGPVILATGHSARDVYRYLASSKIEIEAKGIAVGVRLEHPSQIIDQIQYHNKNGRGKYLPAAEYSFVTQVDGRGVYSFCMCPGGFVIPAATGPEQLVVNGMSPSNRGTAWSNSGMVVETHPEDVAPFVKDHQAVLEEIELRRQEDSSLFTPHSSLQMMYFQEILEKQCWQQGNMKQTAPSQRMADFVNNRLSYDLPKSSYAPGLVSSPLHFWMPSFVSKRLQEGFKTFGKNAHGFLTNEAILIATETRTSSPVRIVRDRETLQHVRIQGLFPCGEGAGYAGGIVSAGVDGERCAEMCAQYMDCLLYTSPSPRD
;
A
#
# COMPACT_ATOMS: atom_id res chain seq x y z
N ALA A 1 -0.67 -7.09 -3.71
CA ALA A 1 -0.55 -6.24 -4.88
C ALA A 1 0.62 -6.67 -5.75
N GLY A 2 1.85 -6.66 -5.28
CA GLY A 2 3.01 -7.22 -6.00
C GLY A 2 3.01 -6.94 -7.51
N ALA A 3 3.13 -8.01 -8.30
CA ALA A 3 3.22 -7.95 -9.76
C ALA A 3 1.98 -7.40 -10.47
N TYR A 4 0.81 -7.42 -9.85
CA TYR A 4 -0.45 -6.92 -10.44
C TYR A 4 -0.79 -5.49 -10.00
N SER A 5 0.19 -4.69 -9.63
CA SER A 5 0.05 -3.25 -9.39
C SER A 5 -0.22 -2.51 -10.72
N ASP A 6 -0.76 -1.29 -10.62
CA ASP A 6 -0.92 -0.36 -11.75
C ASP A 6 0.41 -0.04 -12.46
N GLY A 7 1.54 -0.15 -11.78
CA GLY A 7 2.85 0.10 -12.38
C GLY A 7 3.18 1.59 -12.54
N LYS A 8 2.63 2.45 -11.70
CA LYS A 8 3.00 3.87 -11.65
C LYS A 8 4.41 4.05 -11.14
N LEU A 9 5.21 4.80 -11.88
CA LEU A 9 6.61 5.00 -11.62
C LEU A 9 6.96 6.44 -11.20
N TYR A 10 5.98 7.32 -11.10
CA TYR A 10 6.19 8.69 -10.65
C TYR A 10 6.51 8.72 -9.14
N THR A 11 7.54 9.48 -8.77
CA THR A 11 7.88 9.77 -7.38
C THR A 11 8.23 11.25 -7.20
N ARG A 12 7.77 11.86 -6.12
CA ARG A 12 8.13 13.23 -5.75
C ARG A 12 9.51 13.32 -5.11
N SER A 13 10.02 12.25 -4.54
CA SER A 13 11.31 12.22 -3.84
C SER A 13 12.43 11.83 -4.78
N LYS A 14 13.28 12.79 -5.12
CA LYS A 14 14.51 12.60 -5.93
C LYS A 14 15.79 12.64 -5.10
N LYS A 15 15.68 12.86 -3.77
CA LYS A 15 16.84 13.13 -2.89
C LYS A 15 17.58 11.91 -2.38
N ARG A 16 17.00 10.70 -2.51
CA ARG A 16 17.52 9.50 -1.84
C ARG A 16 18.33 8.56 -2.73
N GLY A 17 18.29 8.76 -4.05
CA GLY A 17 19.02 7.95 -5.03
C GLY A 17 18.53 8.23 -6.45
N SER A 18 19.09 7.54 -7.43
CA SER A 18 18.81 7.75 -8.85
C SER A 18 17.49 7.11 -9.28
N VAL A 19 16.48 7.92 -9.56
CA VAL A 19 15.22 7.49 -10.19
C VAL A 19 15.50 6.93 -11.59
N ASP A 20 16.36 7.61 -12.36
CA ASP A 20 16.68 7.19 -13.72
C ASP A 20 17.33 5.82 -13.78
N LYS A 21 18.18 5.46 -12.81
CA LYS A 21 18.76 4.12 -12.70
C LYS A 21 17.67 3.05 -12.54
N ILE A 22 16.70 3.27 -11.65
CA ILE A 22 15.59 2.32 -11.45
C ILE A 22 14.72 2.18 -12.71
N LEU A 23 14.42 3.29 -13.40
CA LEU A 23 13.66 3.24 -14.65
C LEU A 23 14.43 2.48 -15.75
N ASN A 24 15.74 2.69 -15.86
CA ASN A 24 16.59 1.93 -16.79
C ASN A 24 16.62 0.44 -16.45
N VAL A 25 16.67 0.06 -15.17
CA VAL A 25 16.57 -1.35 -14.74
C VAL A 25 15.24 -1.96 -15.21
N PHE A 26 14.12 -1.26 -15.10
CA PHE A 26 12.84 -1.75 -15.63
C PHE A 26 12.87 -1.89 -17.15
N CYS A 27 13.45 -0.94 -17.88
CA CYS A 27 13.62 -1.04 -19.34
C CYS A 27 14.50 -2.25 -19.74
N GLN A 28 15.59 -2.48 -19.04
CA GLN A 28 16.45 -3.65 -19.25
C GLN A 28 15.69 -4.97 -19.06
N HIS A 29 14.67 -4.98 -18.19
CA HIS A 29 13.84 -6.14 -17.92
C HIS A 29 12.52 -6.15 -18.72
N GLY A 30 12.40 -5.32 -19.76
CA GLY A 30 11.31 -5.38 -20.74
C GLY A 30 10.20 -4.35 -20.56
N ALA A 31 10.36 -3.34 -19.71
CA ALA A 31 9.48 -2.19 -19.72
C ALA A 31 9.72 -1.34 -20.97
N ASN A 32 8.67 -0.65 -21.43
CA ASN A 32 8.79 0.25 -22.59
C ASN A 32 9.68 1.44 -22.25
N THR A 33 10.60 1.80 -23.17
CA THR A 33 11.53 2.93 -23.01
C THR A 33 10.84 4.30 -22.89
N ASN A 34 9.57 4.41 -23.27
CA ASN A 34 8.78 5.64 -23.08
C ASN A 34 8.73 6.07 -21.61
N ILE A 35 8.86 5.13 -20.64
CA ILE A 35 8.89 5.47 -19.22
C ILE A 35 10.06 6.37 -18.83
N LEU A 36 11.11 6.47 -19.66
CA LEU A 36 12.26 7.36 -19.45
C LEU A 36 11.97 8.81 -19.85
N ALA A 37 10.98 9.03 -20.73
CA ALA A 37 10.63 10.34 -21.28
C ALA A 37 9.31 10.89 -20.73
N ASP A 38 8.41 10.01 -20.28
CA ASP A 38 7.09 10.37 -19.80
C ASP A 38 7.15 11.16 -18.48
N ALA A 39 6.37 12.23 -18.37
CA ALA A 39 6.25 13.01 -17.13
C ALA A 39 5.62 12.18 -15.97
N HIS A 40 4.69 11.31 -16.29
CA HIS A 40 4.03 10.39 -15.36
C HIS A 40 4.16 8.93 -15.87
N PRO A 41 5.36 8.34 -15.76
CA PRO A 41 5.63 7.03 -16.35
C PRO A 41 4.79 5.92 -15.72
N HIS A 42 4.35 4.99 -16.56
CA HIS A 42 3.42 3.93 -16.21
C HIS A 42 3.69 2.67 -17.05
N ILE A 43 3.73 1.51 -16.43
CA ILE A 43 3.93 0.22 -17.12
C ILE A 43 2.59 -0.41 -17.50
N GLY A 44 1.64 -0.43 -16.57
CA GLY A 44 0.35 -1.10 -16.70
C GLY A 44 0.33 -2.48 -16.04
N THR A 45 -0.83 -2.81 -15.47
CA THR A 45 -1.03 -4.07 -14.73
C THR A 45 -0.91 -5.32 -15.61
N ASP A 46 -1.10 -5.18 -16.91
CA ASP A 46 -0.97 -6.25 -17.92
C ASP A 46 0.48 -6.56 -18.30
N LYS A 47 1.40 -5.61 -18.14
CA LYS A 47 2.82 -5.75 -18.54
C LYS A 47 3.79 -5.93 -17.37
N LEU A 48 3.46 -5.37 -16.21
CA LEU A 48 4.32 -5.41 -15.02
C LEU A 48 4.72 -6.83 -14.59
N PRO A 49 3.83 -7.85 -14.62
CA PRO A 49 4.21 -9.21 -14.24
C PRO A 49 5.41 -9.76 -15.00
N ARG A 50 5.49 -9.50 -16.31
CA ARG A 50 6.60 -9.96 -17.15
C ARG A 50 7.93 -9.27 -16.80
N VAL A 51 7.88 -7.97 -16.49
CA VAL A 51 9.07 -7.24 -16.03
C VAL A 51 9.62 -7.86 -14.75
N ILE A 52 8.74 -8.14 -13.78
CA ILE A 52 9.13 -8.78 -12.51
C ILE A 52 9.67 -10.20 -12.73
N GLU A 53 9.05 -10.96 -13.62
CA GLU A 53 9.55 -12.30 -13.99
C GLU A 53 10.96 -12.22 -14.58
N ASN A 54 11.22 -11.28 -15.47
CA ASN A 54 12.55 -11.07 -16.05
C ASN A 54 13.58 -10.67 -14.99
N MET A 55 13.21 -9.80 -14.04
CA MET A 55 14.07 -9.44 -12.90
C MET A 55 14.41 -10.67 -12.04
N ARG A 56 13.43 -11.52 -11.73
CA ARG A 56 13.64 -12.78 -11.02
C ARG A 56 14.62 -13.69 -11.78
N ASN A 57 14.42 -13.83 -13.09
CA ASN A 57 15.29 -14.66 -13.93
C ASN A 57 16.75 -14.15 -13.93
N THR A 58 16.96 -12.83 -13.90
CA THR A 58 18.29 -12.24 -13.75
C THR A 58 18.92 -12.60 -12.40
N ILE A 59 18.17 -12.58 -11.31
CA ILE A 59 18.66 -13.02 -9.98
C ILE A 59 19.15 -14.47 -10.06
N LEU A 60 18.35 -15.36 -10.63
CA LEU A 60 18.70 -16.78 -10.77
C LEU A 60 19.93 -16.99 -11.67
N GLN A 61 20.04 -16.26 -12.79
CA GLN A 61 21.18 -16.31 -13.71
C GLN A 61 22.48 -15.82 -13.07
N CYS A 62 22.38 -14.89 -12.11
CA CYS A 62 23.52 -14.41 -11.33
C CYS A 62 23.90 -15.31 -10.14
N GLY A 63 23.30 -16.50 -10.02
CA GLY A 63 23.58 -17.45 -8.93
C GLY A 63 22.81 -17.16 -7.64
N GLY A 64 21.86 -16.23 -7.67
CA GLY A 64 20.93 -16.01 -6.57
C GLY A 64 19.84 -17.09 -6.50
N GLU A 65 19.12 -17.14 -5.39
CA GLU A 65 18.04 -18.10 -5.16
C GLU A 65 16.72 -17.37 -4.90
N VAL A 66 15.61 -18.00 -5.28
CA VAL A 66 14.25 -17.51 -4.99
C VAL A 66 13.41 -18.66 -4.46
N HIS A 67 13.03 -18.58 -3.18
CA HIS A 67 12.29 -19.62 -2.48
C HIS A 67 10.81 -19.23 -2.39
N PHE A 68 9.97 -19.81 -3.25
CA PHE A 68 8.52 -19.66 -3.18
C PHE A 68 7.94 -20.54 -2.08
N GLN A 69 6.75 -20.17 -1.58
CA GLN A 69 6.06 -20.91 -0.50
C GLN A 69 6.93 -21.05 0.77
N THR A 70 7.92 -20.18 0.94
CA THR A 70 8.81 -20.17 2.10
C THR A 70 8.55 -18.92 2.92
N LYS A 71 8.04 -19.10 4.14
CA LYS A 71 7.66 -18.02 5.04
C LYS A 71 8.68 -17.90 6.17
N MET A 72 9.28 -16.72 6.31
CA MET A 72 10.11 -16.38 7.46
C MET A 72 9.26 -16.45 8.75
N THR A 73 9.76 -17.12 9.77
CA THR A 73 9.13 -17.26 11.08
C THR A 73 9.81 -16.40 12.15
N ARG A 74 11.14 -16.35 12.14
CA ARG A 74 11.91 -15.53 13.10
C ARG A 74 13.32 -15.20 12.61
N PHE A 75 13.93 -14.20 13.25
CA PHE A 75 15.36 -13.93 13.11
C PHE A 75 16.17 -14.87 13.99
N VAL A 76 17.35 -15.27 13.52
CA VAL A 76 18.37 -15.93 14.32
C VAL A 76 19.32 -14.83 14.82
N LEU A 77 19.39 -14.64 16.13
CA LEU A 77 20.18 -13.58 16.77
C LEU A 77 21.31 -14.16 17.58
N GLU A 78 22.49 -13.51 17.51
CA GLU A 78 23.60 -13.66 18.45
C GLU A 78 23.83 -12.31 19.12
N GLY A 79 23.37 -12.18 20.37
CA GLY A 79 23.30 -10.88 21.06
C GLY A 79 22.44 -9.89 20.27
N ASP A 80 23.00 -8.74 19.93
CA ASP A 80 22.34 -7.68 19.16
C ASP A 80 22.62 -7.79 17.63
N LYS A 81 23.06 -8.95 17.14
CA LYS A 81 23.39 -9.18 15.75
C LYS A 81 22.46 -10.23 15.14
N VAL A 82 21.85 -9.91 13.98
CA VAL A 82 21.14 -10.90 13.18
C VAL A 82 22.16 -11.68 12.34
N ILE A 83 22.09 -13.01 12.43
CA ILE A 83 22.96 -13.95 11.70
C ILE A 83 22.20 -14.82 10.71
N GLY A 84 20.90 -14.62 10.59
CA GLY A 84 20.04 -15.33 9.64
C GLY A 84 18.58 -15.25 9.98
N VAL A 85 17.81 -16.05 9.26
CA VAL A 85 16.38 -16.25 9.48
C VAL A 85 16.03 -17.72 9.52
N GLU A 86 15.03 -18.06 10.33
CA GLU A 86 14.31 -19.31 10.22
C GLU A 86 13.07 -19.11 9.37
N ALA A 87 12.74 -20.10 8.58
CA ALA A 87 11.59 -20.09 7.70
C ALA A 87 10.92 -21.47 7.68
N VAL A 88 9.68 -21.51 7.22
CA VAL A 88 8.92 -22.72 7.02
C VAL A 88 8.45 -22.79 5.56
N ASN A 89 8.65 -23.93 4.94
CA ASN A 89 8.08 -24.22 3.64
C ASN A 89 6.58 -24.55 3.82
N LEU A 90 5.71 -23.74 3.27
CA LEU A 90 4.26 -23.84 3.47
C LEU A 90 3.61 -25.05 2.79
N GLN A 91 4.30 -25.68 1.83
CA GLN A 91 3.80 -26.89 1.16
C GLN A 91 4.19 -28.17 1.91
N THR A 92 5.41 -28.21 2.44
CA THR A 92 5.95 -29.42 3.07
C THR A 92 5.94 -29.37 4.59
N GLY A 93 5.82 -28.17 5.18
CA GLY A 93 5.99 -27.94 6.61
C GLY A 93 7.45 -28.04 7.08
N ALA A 94 8.42 -28.20 6.17
CA ALA A 94 9.82 -28.29 6.53
C ALA A 94 10.37 -26.96 7.06
N GLU A 95 11.11 -27.02 8.14
CA GLU A 95 11.87 -25.89 8.67
C GLU A 95 13.15 -25.69 7.87
N GLU A 96 13.44 -24.44 7.54
CA GLU A 96 14.59 -24.03 6.75
C GLU A 96 15.36 -22.92 7.50
N ASN A 97 16.67 -22.88 7.34
CA ASN A 97 17.53 -21.87 7.96
C ASN A 97 18.40 -21.21 6.90
N TYR A 98 18.36 -19.88 6.84
CA TYR A 98 19.18 -19.09 5.93
C TYR A 98 20.12 -18.19 6.73
N ARG A 99 21.43 -18.32 6.50
CA ARG A 99 22.48 -17.61 7.23
C ARG A 99 22.90 -16.33 6.50
N GLY A 100 23.18 -15.28 7.26
CA GLY A 100 23.70 -14.00 6.79
C GLY A 100 22.96 -12.79 7.35
N PRO A 101 23.37 -11.55 6.97
CA PRO A 101 22.61 -10.35 7.24
C PRO A 101 21.29 -10.36 6.48
N VAL A 102 20.30 -9.60 6.97
CA VAL A 102 18.93 -9.67 6.47
C VAL A 102 18.44 -8.30 6.00
N ILE A 103 18.04 -8.23 4.73
CA ILE A 103 17.26 -7.09 4.21
C ILE A 103 15.77 -7.43 4.34
N LEU A 104 15.06 -6.74 5.23
CA LEU A 104 13.65 -6.98 5.50
C LEU A 104 12.79 -6.11 4.60
N ALA A 105 12.27 -6.67 3.50
CA ALA A 105 11.54 -5.96 2.43
C ALA A 105 10.16 -6.58 2.17
N THR A 106 9.39 -6.86 3.23
CA THR A 106 8.15 -7.66 3.20
C THR A 106 6.91 -6.92 2.69
N GLY A 107 7.01 -5.61 2.41
CA GLY A 107 5.86 -4.78 2.04
C GLY A 107 4.94 -4.44 3.23
N HIS A 108 3.99 -3.54 3.01
CA HIS A 108 3.16 -2.98 4.10
C HIS A 108 1.95 -3.83 4.50
N SER A 109 1.68 -4.93 3.80
CA SER A 109 0.57 -5.84 4.12
C SER A 109 1.00 -7.10 4.89
N ALA A 110 2.29 -7.28 5.18
CA ALA A 110 2.83 -8.37 5.98
C ALA A 110 2.63 -8.08 7.48
N ARG A 111 1.37 -8.10 7.93
CA ARG A 111 0.99 -7.72 9.30
C ARG A 111 1.46 -8.70 10.38
N ASP A 112 1.65 -9.95 10.00
CA ASP A 112 2.28 -10.98 10.84
C ASP A 112 3.72 -10.62 11.18
N VAL A 113 4.48 -10.06 10.23
CA VAL A 113 5.84 -9.56 10.49
C VAL A 113 5.82 -8.41 11.50
N TYR A 114 4.90 -7.45 11.38
CA TYR A 114 4.81 -6.35 12.36
C TYR A 114 4.48 -6.85 13.77
N ARG A 115 3.58 -7.82 13.90
CA ARG A 115 3.29 -8.46 15.21
C ARG A 115 4.49 -9.17 15.77
N TYR A 116 5.20 -9.94 14.92
CA TYR A 116 6.43 -10.60 15.30
C TYR A 116 7.48 -9.60 15.81
N LEU A 117 7.70 -8.50 15.10
CA LEU A 117 8.65 -7.47 15.52
C LEU A 117 8.26 -6.86 16.87
N ALA A 118 6.99 -6.53 17.08
CA ALA A 118 6.48 -5.98 18.34
C ALA A 118 6.67 -6.96 19.51
N SER A 119 6.30 -8.24 19.32
CA SER A 119 6.45 -9.28 20.35
C SER A 119 7.90 -9.61 20.66
N SER A 120 8.80 -9.50 19.68
CA SER A 120 10.24 -9.74 19.81
C SER A 120 11.02 -8.54 20.36
N LYS A 121 10.33 -7.46 20.76
CA LYS A 121 10.92 -6.20 21.26
C LYS A 121 11.89 -5.55 20.24
N ILE A 122 11.70 -5.80 18.95
CA ILE A 122 12.39 -5.12 17.86
C ILE A 122 11.72 -3.76 17.66
N GLU A 123 12.50 -2.68 17.69
CA GLU A 123 11.96 -1.34 17.73
C GLU A 123 11.21 -0.93 16.46
N ILE A 124 9.91 -0.72 16.64
CA ILE A 124 9.01 -0.19 15.62
C ILE A 124 8.19 0.95 16.22
N GLU A 125 7.74 1.86 15.40
CA GLU A 125 6.88 2.98 15.78
C GLU A 125 5.61 3.06 14.93
N ALA A 126 4.51 3.54 15.51
CA ALA A 126 3.29 3.84 14.78
C ALA A 126 3.55 4.95 13.76
N LYS A 127 3.13 4.76 12.52
CA LYS A 127 3.34 5.71 11.44
C LYS A 127 2.00 6.16 10.86
N GLY A 128 1.82 7.49 10.72
CA GLY A 128 0.66 8.06 10.04
C GLY A 128 0.47 7.49 8.63
N ILE A 129 -0.77 7.31 8.26
CA ILE A 129 -1.24 6.79 6.96
C ILE A 129 -2.29 7.74 6.39
N ALA A 130 -2.84 7.41 5.24
CA ALA A 130 -4.06 8.05 4.75
C ALA A 130 -5.16 6.99 4.54
N VAL A 131 -6.39 7.32 4.88
CA VAL A 131 -7.52 6.40 4.84
C VAL A 131 -8.74 7.07 4.22
N GLY A 132 -9.52 6.34 3.45
CA GLY A 132 -10.73 6.85 2.85
C GLY A 132 -11.46 5.83 2.00
N VAL A 133 -11.82 6.23 0.81
CA VAL A 133 -12.62 5.46 -0.14
C VAL A 133 -12.00 5.48 -1.53
N ARG A 134 -12.35 4.53 -2.37
CA ARG A 134 -12.08 4.60 -3.80
C ARG A 134 -13.25 5.34 -4.48
N LEU A 135 -12.96 6.46 -5.12
CA LEU A 135 -13.91 7.23 -5.91
C LEU A 135 -13.79 6.82 -7.37
N GLU A 136 -14.88 6.40 -7.98
CA GLU A 136 -14.95 6.03 -9.38
C GLU A 136 -15.91 6.94 -10.14
N HIS A 137 -15.47 7.43 -11.29
CA HIS A 137 -16.25 8.20 -12.25
C HIS A 137 -16.31 7.48 -13.60
N PRO A 138 -17.34 7.72 -14.43
CA PRO A 138 -17.23 7.51 -15.87
C PRO A 138 -16.02 8.29 -16.43
N SER A 139 -15.14 7.62 -17.17
CA SER A 139 -13.91 8.25 -17.73
C SER A 139 -14.25 9.50 -18.55
N GLN A 140 -15.35 9.48 -19.29
CA GLN A 140 -15.79 10.61 -20.12
C GLN A 140 -15.98 11.89 -19.31
N ILE A 141 -16.50 11.82 -18.08
CA ILE A 141 -16.67 13.00 -17.21
C ILE A 141 -15.33 13.59 -16.86
N ILE A 142 -14.36 12.76 -16.48
CA ILE A 142 -13.01 13.22 -16.15
C ILE A 142 -12.31 13.81 -17.40
N ASP A 143 -12.44 13.15 -18.55
CA ASP A 143 -11.91 13.67 -19.81
C ASP A 143 -12.53 15.04 -20.18
N GLN A 144 -13.84 15.22 -20.00
CA GLN A 144 -14.52 16.50 -20.25
C GLN A 144 -14.01 17.62 -19.31
N ILE A 145 -13.84 17.31 -18.04
CA ILE A 145 -13.36 18.26 -17.03
C ILE A 145 -11.92 18.67 -17.34
N GLN A 146 -11.02 17.70 -17.53
CA GLN A 146 -9.59 17.98 -17.65
C GLN A 146 -9.20 18.57 -19.02
N TYR A 147 -9.88 18.18 -20.09
CA TYR A 147 -9.63 18.70 -21.44
C TYR A 147 -10.52 19.89 -21.78
N HIS A 148 -11.41 20.32 -20.90
CA HIS A 148 -12.36 21.42 -21.16
C HIS A 148 -13.14 21.25 -22.47
N ASN A 149 -13.49 20.00 -22.80
CA ASN A 149 -14.14 19.64 -24.06
C ASN A 149 -15.36 18.77 -23.83
N LYS A 150 -16.53 19.19 -24.31
CA LYS A 150 -17.80 18.44 -24.18
C LYS A 150 -17.73 17.03 -24.76
N ASN A 151 -16.88 16.80 -25.75
CA ASN A 151 -16.68 15.49 -26.38
C ASN A 151 -15.60 14.64 -25.68
N GLY A 152 -15.02 15.11 -24.56
CA GLY A 152 -13.94 14.45 -23.84
C GLY A 152 -12.61 14.48 -24.61
N ARG A 153 -11.81 13.41 -24.47
CA ARG A 153 -10.43 13.34 -25.00
C ARG A 153 -10.31 13.17 -26.52
N GLY A 154 -11.37 12.77 -27.20
CA GLY A 154 -11.32 12.48 -28.64
C GLY A 154 -10.40 11.28 -28.97
N LYS A 155 -9.83 11.30 -30.20
CA LYS A 155 -9.04 10.18 -30.74
C LYS A 155 -7.57 10.15 -30.29
N TYR A 156 -6.99 11.31 -29.97
CA TYR A 156 -5.54 11.46 -29.86
C TYR A 156 -5.03 11.68 -28.42
N LEU A 157 -5.91 12.13 -27.53
CA LEU A 157 -5.52 12.39 -26.14
C LEU A 157 -5.63 11.11 -25.28
N PRO A 158 -4.72 10.91 -24.31
CA PRO A 158 -4.80 9.80 -23.36
C PRO A 158 -6.02 9.95 -22.43
N ALA A 159 -6.31 8.93 -21.64
CA ALA A 159 -7.26 9.05 -20.54
C ALA A 159 -6.79 10.12 -19.55
N ALA A 160 -7.68 11.04 -19.20
CA ALA A 160 -7.31 12.21 -18.38
C ALA A 160 -6.98 11.82 -16.94
N GLU A 161 -5.96 12.48 -16.41
CA GLU A 161 -5.54 12.36 -15.02
C GLU A 161 -5.96 13.59 -14.21
N TYR A 162 -6.13 13.42 -12.90
CA TYR A 162 -6.29 14.54 -11.97
C TYR A 162 -5.49 14.32 -10.69
N SER A 163 -5.16 15.43 -10.05
CA SER A 163 -4.54 15.43 -8.71
C SER A 163 -5.19 16.53 -7.90
N PHE A 164 -5.91 16.17 -6.86
CA PHE A 164 -6.55 17.08 -5.94
C PHE A 164 -5.92 17.02 -4.57
N VAL A 165 -5.81 18.16 -3.92
CA VAL A 165 -5.37 18.28 -2.53
C VAL A 165 -6.03 19.51 -1.89
N THR A 166 -6.44 19.34 -0.64
CA THR A 166 -6.91 20.44 0.22
C THR A 166 -6.58 20.13 1.67
N GLN A 167 -6.77 21.12 2.53
CA GLN A 167 -6.67 20.95 3.98
C GLN A 167 -8.06 21.11 4.60
N VAL A 168 -8.41 20.20 5.51
CA VAL A 168 -9.65 20.26 6.28
C VAL A 168 -9.32 19.94 7.74
N ASP A 169 -9.61 20.85 8.63
CA ASP A 169 -9.37 20.72 10.08
C ASP A 169 -7.95 20.21 10.40
N GLY A 170 -6.94 20.82 9.76
CA GLY A 170 -5.53 20.53 10.00
C GLY A 170 -5.02 19.20 9.45
N ARG A 171 -5.80 18.50 8.60
CA ARG A 171 -5.40 17.26 7.92
C ARG A 171 -5.54 17.40 6.42
N GLY A 172 -4.59 16.81 5.70
CA GLY A 172 -4.64 16.73 4.23
C GLY A 172 -5.78 15.83 3.77
N VAL A 173 -6.55 16.30 2.78
CA VAL A 173 -7.53 15.50 2.02
C VAL A 173 -7.08 15.54 0.56
N TYR A 174 -6.86 14.38 -0.05
CA TYR A 174 -6.26 14.35 -1.39
C TYR A 174 -6.61 13.10 -2.19
N SER A 175 -6.45 13.23 -3.52
CA SER A 175 -6.49 12.09 -4.43
C SER A 175 -5.19 11.28 -4.34
N PHE A 176 -5.33 9.98 -4.17
CA PHE A 176 -4.23 9.04 -4.07
C PHE A 176 -4.34 7.98 -5.16
N CYS A 177 -3.21 7.65 -5.80
CA CYS A 177 -3.16 6.58 -6.80
C CYS A 177 -4.31 6.65 -7.82
N MET A 178 -4.45 7.79 -8.52
CA MET A 178 -5.46 7.97 -9.58
C MET A 178 -5.16 7.02 -10.74
N CYS A 179 -6.16 6.25 -11.16
CA CYS A 179 -6.11 5.22 -12.20
C CYS A 179 -7.01 5.63 -13.38
N PRO A 180 -6.48 6.40 -14.35
CA PRO A 180 -7.25 6.81 -15.51
C PRO A 180 -7.53 5.62 -16.42
N GLY A 181 -8.75 5.53 -16.96
CA GLY A 181 -9.15 4.42 -17.80
C GLY A 181 -8.88 3.06 -17.14
N GLY A 182 -9.10 2.97 -15.83
CA GLY A 182 -8.79 1.81 -15.00
C GLY A 182 -10.04 1.15 -14.39
N PHE A 183 -9.83 0.35 -13.37
CA PHE A 183 -10.90 -0.33 -12.64
C PHE A 183 -10.56 -0.49 -11.16
N VAL A 184 -11.59 -0.63 -10.34
CA VAL A 184 -11.48 -0.89 -8.90
C VAL A 184 -11.42 -2.40 -8.67
N ILE A 185 -10.56 -2.83 -7.75
CA ILE A 185 -10.31 -4.24 -7.45
C ILE A 185 -10.37 -4.52 -5.95
N PRO A 186 -10.71 -5.75 -5.54
CA PRO A 186 -10.52 -6.20 -4.17
C PRO A 186 -9.02 -6.33 -3.85
N ALA A 187 -8.62 -5.93 -2.65
CA ALA A 187 -7.23 -5.93 -2.21
C ALA A 187 -7.04 -6.45 -0.77
N ALA A 188 -8.04 -7.13 -0.20
CA ALA A 188 -7.93 -7.77 1.09
C ALA A 188 -6.90 -8.90 1.07
N THR A 189 -6.16 -9.09 2.17
CA THR A 189 -5.11 -10.11 2.33
C THR A 189 -5.39 -11.11 3.44
N GLY A 190 -6.51 -10.97 4.12
CA GLY A 190 -6.94 -11.86 5.19
C GLY A 190 -8.44 -12.14 5.15
N PRO A 191 -8.91 -13.10 5.94
CA PRO A 191 -10.33 -13.39 6.07
C PRO A 191 -11.06 -12.22 6.74
N GLU A 192 -12.36 -12.10 6.45
CA GLU A 192 -13.23 -11.08 7.07
C GLU A 192 -12.74 -9.65 6.92
N GLN A 193 -12.05 -9.36 5.83
CA GLN A 193 -11.57 -8.03 5.47
C GLN A 193 -12.11 -7.65 4.11
N LEU A 194 -12.45 -6.37 3.96
CA LEU A 194 -12.74 -5.77 2.66
C LEU A 194 -11.90 -4.52 2.49
N VAL A 195 -11.08 -4.53 1.47
CA VAL A 195 -10.22 -3.44 1.05
C VAL A 195 -10.32 -3.32 -0.46
N VAL A 196 -10.42 -2.10 -0.94
CA VAL A 196 -10.42 -1.82 -2.37
C VAL A 196 -9.16 -1.07 -2.78
N ASN A 197 -8.74 -1.28 -4.03
CA ASN A 197 -7.66 -0.55 -4.66
C ASN A 197 -8.02 -0.32 -6.13
N GLY A 198 -7.19 0.40 -6.87
CA GLY A 198 -7.37 0.62 -8.29
C GLY A 198 -6.15 0.21 -9.09
N MET A 199 -6.39 -0.14 -10.35
CA MET A 199 -5.33 -0.40 -11.32
C MET A 199 -5.77 0.01 -12.73
N SER A 200 -4.81 0.28 -13.61
CA SER A 200 -5.05 0.57 -15.01
C SER A 200 -4.28 -0.39 -15.91
N PRO A 201 -4.88 -0.89 -16.98
CA PRO A 201 -4.13 -1.56 -18.04
C PRO A 201 -3.21 -0.54 -18.75
N SER A 202 -2.22 -1.03 -19.47
CA SER A 202 -1.25 -0.17 -20.16
C SER A 202 -1.88 0.80 -21.18
N ASN A 203 -3.02 0.44 -21.75
CA ASN A 203 -3.76 1.26 -22.71
C ASN A 203 -4.74 2.26 -22.06
N ARG A 204 -5.00 2.16 -20.74
CA ARG A 204 -5.94 3.03 -20.01
C ARG A 204 -7.30 3.20 -20.70
N GLY A 205 -7.84 2.09 -21.24
CA GLY A 205 -8.96 2.08 -22.18
C GLY A 205 -10.32 1.71 -21.60
N THR A 206 -10.49 1.61 -20.28
CA THR A 206 -11.79 1.28 -19.70
C THR A 206 -12.74 2.49 -19.67
N ALA A 207 -14.02 2.21 -19.44
CA ALA A 207 -15.04 3.25 -19.34
C ALA A 207 -15.00 4.04 -18.03
N TRP A 208 -14.12 3.67 -17.09
CA TRP A 208 -14.03 4.27 -15.75
C TRP A 208 -12.66 4.87 -15.46
N SER A 209 -12.65 5.86 -14.59
CA SER A 209 -11.46 6.42 -13.98
C SER A 209 -11.67 6.47 -12.47
N ASN A 210 -10.68 6.05 -11.69
CA ASN A 210 -10.83 6.01 -10.24
C ASN A 210 -9.60 6.52 -9.49
N SER A 211 -9.78 6.96 -8.25
CA SER A 211 -8.69 7.27 -7.34
C SER A 211 -9.07 6.97 -5.88
N GLY A 212 -8.11 6.67 -5.04
CA GLY A 212 -8.29 6.79 -3.61
C GLY A 212 -8.54 8.26 -3.26
N MET A 213 -9.58 8.53 -2.51
CA MET A 213 -9.85 9.84 -1.91
C MET A 213 -9.68 9.66 -0.41
N VAL A 214 -8.61 10.21 0.11
CA VAL A 214 -8.10 9.84 1.43
C VAL A 214 -7.83 11.06 2.31
N VAL A 215 -7.90 10.81 3.61
CA VAL A 215 -7.61 11.77 4.67
C VAL A 215 -6.33 11.36 5.37
N GLU A 216 -5.41 12.28 5.52
CA GLU A 216 -4.23 12.12 6.35
C GLU A 216 -4.66 11.81 7.79
N THR A 217 -4.10 10.74 8.35
CA THR A 217 -4.53 10.16 9.63
C THR A 217 -3.30 9.81 10.46
N HIS A 218 -3.27 10.30 11.67
CA HIS A 218 -2.17 10.15 12.62
C HIS A 218 -2.55 9.27 13.82
N PRO A 219 -1.59 8.78 14.61
CA PRO A 219 -1.87 7.95 15.79
C PRO A 219 -2.86 8.60 16.78
N GLU A 220 -2.75 9.90 16.99
CA GLU A 220 -3.67 10.64 17.88
C GLU A 220 -5.11 10.69 17.38
N ASP A 221 -5.33 10.67 16.06
CA ASP A 221 -6.67 10.68 15.47
C ASP A 221 -7.39 9.32 15.69
N VAL A 222 -6.63 8.23 15.72
CA VAL A 222 -7.19 6.86 15.75
C VAL A 222 -7.26 6.27 17.15
N ALA A 223 -6.53 6.81 18.13
CA ALA A 223 -6.49 6.27 19.49
C ALA A 223 -7.87 6.11 20.14
N PRO A 224 -8.78 7.11 20.07
CA PRO A 224 -10.14 6.95 20.61
C PRO A 224 -10.92 5.84 19.87
N PHE A 225 -10.83 5.81 18.53
CA PHE A 225 -11.53 4.83 17.72
C PHE A 225 -11.09 3.39 18.03
N VAL A 226 -9.78 3.13 18.13
CA VAL A 226 -9.25 1.81 18.47
C VAL A 226 -9.70 1.38 19.87
N LYS A 227 -9.70 2.31 20.84
CA LYS A 227 -10.19 2.06 22.20
C LYS A 227 -11.67 1.69 22.22
N ASP A 228 -12.51 2.43 21.49
CA ASP A 228 -13.96 2.20 21.44
C ASP A 228 -14.30 0.87 20.72
N HIS A 229 -13.39 0.33 19.91
CA HIS A 229 -13.57 -0.92 19.16
C HIS A 229 -12.66 -2.06 19.67
N GLN A 230 -12.23 -2.02 20.92
CA GLN A 230 -11.34 -3.02 21.49
C GLN A 230 -11.89 -4.45 21.38
N ALA A 231 -13.19 -4.65 21.59
CA ALA A 231 -13.82 -5.96 21.44
C ALA A 231 -13.70 -6.54 20.02
N VAL A 232 -13.79 -5.68 18.99
CA VAL A 232 -13.57 -6.10 17.59
C VAL A 232 -12.11 -6.51 17.36
N LEU A 233 -11.18 -5.77 17.96
CA LEU A 233 -9.76 -6.08 17.86
C LEU A 233 -9.42 -7.40 18.57
N GLU A 234 -9.96 -7.63 19.77
CA GLU A 234 -9.82 -8.90 20.50
C GLU A 234 -10.35 -10.08 19.67
N GLU A 235 -11.51 -9.94 19.02
CA GLU A 235 -12.04 -10.96 18.12
C GLU A 235 -11.10 -11.25 16.95
N ILE A 236 -10.49 -10.20 16.33
CA ILE A 236 -9.52 -10.35 15.24
C ILE A 236 -8.28 -11.12 15.73
N GLU A 237 -7.78 -10.81 16.91
CA GLU A 237 -6.56 -11.42 17.44
C GLU A 237 -6.82 -12.86 17.92
N LEU A 238 -7.95 -13.13 18.59
CA LEU A 238 -8.33 -14.49 19.04
C LEU A 238 -8.40 -15.50 17.88
N ARG A 239 -8.85 -15.07 16.71
CA ARG A 239 -8.91 -15.94 15.52
C ARG A 239 -7.54 -16.25 14.92
N ARG A 240 -6.50 -15.53 15.30
CA ARG A 240 -5.13 -15.68 14.77
C ARG A 240 -4.23 -16.48 15.70
N GLN A 241 -4.56 -16.54 16.99
CA GLN A 241 -3.77 -17.22 17.99
C GLN A 241 -4.41 -18.56 18.34
N GLU A 242 -3.63 -19.62 18.27
CA GLU A 242 -4.02 -20.93 18.80
C GLU A 242 -4.00 -20.95 20.34
N ASP A 243 -3.39 -19.94 20.96
CA ASP A 243 -3.28 -19.82 22.42
C ASP A 243 -3.81 -18.44 22.91
N SER A 244 -4.89 -18.51 23.68
CA SER A 244 -5.70 -17.36 24.12
C SER A 244 -5.17 -16.67 25.38
N SER A 245 -3.86 -16.61 25.61
CA SER A 245 -3.32 -15.79 26.70
C SER A 245 -3.49 -14.30 26.38
N LEU A 246 -4.03 -13.56 27.31
CA LEU A 246 -4.39 -12.14 27.36
C LEU A 246 -3.71 -11.26 26.27
N PHE A 247 -4.48 -10.94 25.21
CA PHE A 247 -4.04 -9.99 24.21
C PHE A 247 -3.89 -8.59 24.84
N THR A 248 -2.71 -8.04 24.73
CA THR A 248 -2.44 -6.65 25.10
C THR A 248 -2.07 -5.85 23.87
N PRO A 249 -2.86 -4.83 23.49
CA PRO A 249 -2.55 -4.00 22.33
C PRO A 249 -1.18 -3.31 22.48
N HIS A 250 -0.34 -3.46 21.47
CA HIS A 250 0.96 -2.78 21.42
C HIS A 250 0.79 -1.39 20.76
N SER A 251 1.24 -0.33 21.43
CA SER A 251 1.05 1.06 20.96
C SER A 251 1.65 1.33 19.58
N SER A 252 2.78 0.71 19.23
CA SER A 252 3.40 0.84 17.90
C SER A 252 2.57 0.22 16.77
N LEU A 253 1.59 -0.64 17.07
CA LEU A 253 0.70 -1.28 16.11
C LEU A 253 -0.67 -0.59 15.99
N GLN A 254 -0.89 0.50 16.71
CA GLN A 254 -2.17 1.20 16.78
C GLN A 254 -2.76 1.55 15.41
N MET A 255 -1.93 2.01 14.47
CA MET A 255 -2.38 2.34 13.12
C MET A 255 -2.76 1.08 12.32
N MET A 256 -2.08 -0.04 12.54
CA MET A 256 -2.42 -1.33 11.95
C MET A 256 -3.76 -1.85 12.50
N TYR A 257 -3.97 -1.75 13.81
CA TYR A 257 -5.24 -2.12 14.45
C TYR A 257 -6.41 -1.30 13.91
N PHE A 258 -6.21 0.01 13.73
CA PHE A 258 -7.20 0.88 13.10
C PHE A 258 -7.57 0.39 11.69
N GLN A 259 -6.60 0.05 10.85
CA GLN A 259 -6.87 -0.52 9.53
C GLN A 259 -7.69 -1.81 9.62
N GLU A 260 -7.32 -2.73 10.50
CA GLU A 260 -7.98 -4.03 10.63
C GLU A 260 -9.41 -3.91 11.13
N ILE A 261 -9.67 -3.06 12.10
CA ILE A 261 -11.03 -2.78 12.58
C ILE A 261 -11.89 -2.22 11.44
N LEU A 262 -11.40 -1.22 10.72
CA LEU A 262 -12.14 -0.58 9.64
C LEU A 262 -12.37 -1.54 8.46
N GLU A 263 -11.39 -2.36 8.11
CA GLU A 263 -11.51 -3.39 7.06
C GLU A 263 -12.54 -4.47 7.42
N LYS A 264 -12.60 -4.87 8.70
CA LYS A 264 -13.62 -5.80 9.20
C LYS A 264 -15.02 -5.18 9.21
N GLN A 265 -15.15 -3.94 9.68
CA GLN A 265 -16.42 -3.22 9.60
C GLN A 265 -16.90 -3.08 8.15
N CYS A 266 -16.00 -2.75 7.24
CA CYS A 266 -16.30 -2.68 5.82
C CYS A 266 -16.79 -4.02 5.26
N TRP A 267 -16.18 -5.14 5.62
CA TRP A 267 -16.62 -6.48 5.25
C TRP A 267 -18.02 -6.81 5.79
N GLN A 268 -18.31 -6.44 7.04
CA GLN A 268 -19.64 -6.59 7.64
C GLN A 268 -20.69 -5.78 6.86
N GLN A 269 -20.40 -4.53 6.52
CA GLN A 269 -21.25 -3.67 5.69
C GLN A 269 -21.40 -4.17 4.25
N GLY A 270 -20.46 -4.97 3.77
CA GLY A 270 -20.46 -5.69 2.50
C GLY A 270 -21.19 -7.04 2.53
N ASN A 271 -22.12 -7.24 3.48
CA ASN A 271 -22.88 -8.49 3.67
C ASN A 271 -21.96 -9.69 3.98
N MET A 272 -20.86 -9.48 4.68
CA MET A 272 -19.86 -10.51 4.99
C MET A 272 -19.33 -11.23 3.75
N LYS A 273 -19.22 -10.50 2.64
CA LYS A 273 -18.69 -10.94 1.34
C LYS A 273 -17.69 -9.92 0.81
N GLN A 274 -17.24 -10.12 -0.41
CA GLN A 274 -16.40 -9.14 -1.12
C GLN A 274 -17.24 -8.11 -1.93
N THR A 275 -18.56 -8.07 -1.77
CA THR A 275 -19.40 -6.97 -2.27
C THR A 275 -19.08 -5.70 -1.50
N ALA A 276 -18.68 -4.62 -2.20
CA ALA A 276 -18.21 -3.42 -1.53
C ALA A 276 -19.34 -2.48 -1.12
N PRO A 277 -19.37 -2.03 0.17
CA PRO A 277 -20.29 -0.97 0.59
C PRO A 277 -19.97 0.32 -0.15
N SER A 278 -21.02 0.90 -0.74
CA SER A 278 -20.88 2.00 -1.70
C SER A 278 -22.00 3.04 -1.56
N GLN A 279 -21.68 4.26 -1.96
CA GLN A 279 -22.62 5.37 -1.91
C GLN A 279 -22.34 6.36 -3.06
N ARG A 280 -23.38 6.96 -3.65
CA ARG A 280 -23.19 8.04 -4.63
C ARG A 280 -22.46 9.21 -3.99
N MET A 281 -21.54 9.82 -4.70
CA MET A 281 -20.69 10.89 -4.18
C MET A 281 -21.52 12.08 -3.67
N ALA A 282 -22.52 12.54 -4.42
CA ALA A 282 -23.34 13.67 -3.99
C ALA A 282 -24.26 13.32 -2.81
N ASP A 283 -24.73 12.07 -2.69
CA ASP A 283 -25.52 11.63 -1.55
C ASP A 283 -24.65 11.56 -0.28
N PHE A 284 -23.41 11.04 -0.39
CA PHE A 284 -22.46 11.04 0.72
C PHE A 284 -22.19 12.46 1.24
N VAL A 285 -21.94 13.41 0.35
CA VAL A 285 -21.65 14.80 0.72
C VAL A 285 -22.85 15.46 1.41
N ASN A 286 -24.08 15.07 1.06
CA ASN A 286 -25.32 15.62 1.60
C ASN A 286 -25.95 14.77 2.72
N ASN A 287 -25.23 13.75 3.24
CA ASN A 287 -25.75 12.82 4.27
C ASN A 287 -27.07 12.14 3.88
N ARG A 288 -27.20 11.74 2.60
CA ARG A 288 -28.38 11.06 2.07
C ARG A 288 -28.08 9.60 1.78
N LEU A 289 -29.09 8.74 1.88
CA LEU A 289 -28.98 7.35 1.42
C LEU A 289 -29.00 7.30 -0.12
N SER A 290 -28.21 6.41 -0.72
CA SER A 290 -28.32 6.08 -2.13
C SER A 290 -29.21 4.86 -2.29
N TYR A 291 -30.39 5.04 -2.88
CA TYR A 291 -31.34 3.93 -3.10
C TYR A 291 -30.94 3.05 -4.29
N ASP A 292 -30.19 3.59 -5.21
CA ASP A 292 -29.63 2.92 -6.36
C ASP A 292 -28.15 3.33 -6.55
N LEU A 293 -27.39 2.50 -7.25
CA LEU A 293 -25.99 2.74 -7.52
C LEU A 293 -25.72 2.74 -9.02
N PRO A 294 -24.84 3.61 -9.54
CA PRO A 294 -24.43 3.55 -10.94
C PRO A 294 -23.64 2.28 -11.22
N LYS A 295 -23.44 1.96 -12.49
CA LYS A 295 -22.53 0.90 -12.91
C LYS A 295 -21.12 1.19 -12.44
N SER A 296 -20.38 0.16 -12.11
CA SER A 296 -19.00 0.24 -11.60
C SER A 296 -18.14 -0.83 -12.27
N SER A 297 -16.83 -0.60 -12.23
CA SER A 297 -15.83 -1.56 -12.64
C SER A 297 -15.55 -2.66 -11.60
N TYR A 298 -16.03 -2.51 -10.38
CA TYR A 298 -15.76 -3.44 -9.28
C TYR A 298 -16.48 -4.79 -9.49
N ALA A 299 -15.73 -5.80 -9.90
CA ALA A 299 -16.28 -7.10 -10.35
C ALA A 299 -17.06 -7.88 -9.26
N PRO A 300 -16.67 -7.88 -7.96
CA PRO A 300 -17.45 -8.59 -6.95
C PRO A 300 -18.84 -8.00 -6.66
N GLY A 301 -19.14 -6.81 -7.19
CA GLY A 301 -20.42 -6.13 -7.01
C GLY A 301 -20.44 -5.15 -5.84
N LEU A 302 -21.45 -4.32 -5.84
CA LEU A 302 -21.64 -3.24 -4.87
C LEU A 302 -22.88 -3.47 -4.03
N VAL A 303 -22.87 -2.94 -2.80
CA VAL A 303 -24.06 -2.84 -1.95
C VAL A 303 -24.22 -1.41 -1.45
N SER A 304 -25.45 -0.88 -1.56
CA SER A 304 -25.72 0.46 -1.03
C SER A 304 -25.55 0.47 0.49
N SER A 305 -24.74 1.39 0.97
CA SER A 305 -24.42 1.53 2.40
C SER A 305 -24.18 2.99 2.75
N PRO A 306 -24.66 3.48 3.90
CA PRO A 306 -24.48 4.85 4.33
C PRO A 306 -23.07 5.11 4.86
N LEU A 307 -22.07 5.23 3.96
CA LEU A 307 -20.66 5.45 4.31
C LEU A 307 -20.47 6.63 5.25
N HIS A 308 -21.22 7.73 5.04
CA HIS A 308 -21.19 8.92 5.89
C HIS A 308 -21.57 8.65 7.35
N PHE A 309 -22.26 7.56 7.63
CA PHE A 309 -22.73 7.18 8.96
C PHE A 309 -21.77 6.25 9.72
N TRP A 310 -21.31 5.18 9.07
CA TRP A 310 -20.53 4.16 9.78
C TRP A 310 -19.00 4.35 9.68
N MET A 311 -18.52 5.07 8.67
CA MET A 311 -17.08 5.38 8.63
C MET A 311 -16.70 6.31 9.79
N PRO A 312 -15.46 6.24 10.29
CA PRO A 312 -15.01 7.14 11.35
C PRO A 312 -15.31 8.60 11.00
N SER A 313 -15.96 9.30 11.93
CA SER A 313 -16.50 10.65 11.67
C SER A 313 -15.40 11.66 11.28
N PHE A 314 -14.19 11.49 11.81
CA PHE A 314 -13.04 12.33 11.46
C PHE A 314 -12.57 12.11 10.01
N VAL A 315 -12.83 10.93 9.41
CA VAL A 315 -12.57 10.64 8.00
C VAL A 315 -13.73 11.13 7.13
N SER A 316 -14.97 10.71 7.44
CA SER A 316 -16.14 11.01 6.60
C SER A 316 -16.41 12.50 6.46
N LYS A 317 -16.36 13.28 7.55
CA LYS A 317 -16.56 14.74 7.52
C LYS A 317 -15.49 15.47 6.70
N ARG A 318 -14.22 15.08 6.86
CA ARG A 318 -13.12 15.67 6.07
C ARG A 318 -13.24 15.35 4.58
N LEU A 319 -13.63 14.12 4.22
CA LEU A 319 -13.92 13.77 2.83
C LEU A 319 -15.06 14.60 2.25
N GLN A 320 -16.16 14.80 3.00
CA GLN A 320 -17.29 15.63 2.56
C GLN A 320 -16.86 17.06 2.22
N GLU A 321 -16.09 17.70 3.10
CA GLU A 321 -15.60 19.07 2.86
C GLU A 321 -14.56 19.10 1.73
N GLY A 322 -13.69 18.10 1.66
CA GLY A 322 -12.75 17.93 0.54
C GLY A 322 -13.48 17.83 -0.81
N PHE A 323 -14.51 17.02 -0.90
CA PHE A 323 -15.32 16.87 -2.13
C PHE A 323 -16.04 18.15 -2.53
N LYS A 324 -16.55 18.93 -1.58
CA LYS A 324 -17.12 20.25 -1.85
C LYS A 324 -16.08 21.20 -2.46
N THR A 325 -14.87 21.19 -1.90
CA THR A 325 -13.75 22.00 -2.41
C THR A 325 -13.33 21.57 -3.81
N PHE A 326 -13.20 20.26 -4.04
CA PHE A 326 -12.82 19.74 -5.36
C PHE A 326 -13.90 19.99 -6.42
N GLY A 327 -15.18 19.89 -6.04
CA GLY A 327 -16.30 20.23 -6.92
C GLY A 327 -16.36 21.70 -7.33
N LYS A 328 -15.91 22.62 -6.46
CA LYS A 328 -15.75 24.05 -6.79
C LYS A 328 -14.60 24.30 -7.75
N ASN A 329 -13.47 23.58 -7.57
CA ASN A 329 -12.26 23.75 -8.37
C ASN A 329 -12.36 23.04 -9.73
N ALA A 330 -13.15 21.98 -9.82
CA ALA A 330 -13.34 21.16 -11.01
C ALA A 330 -14.86 20.97 -11.23
N HIS A 331 -15.46 21.89 -11.96
CA HIS A 331 -16.90 21.89 -12.19
C HIS A 331 -17.35 20.57 -12.87
N GLY A 332 -18.35 19.91 -12.28
CA GLY A 332 -18.84 18.61 -12.71
C GLY A 332 -18.19 17.40 -12.02
N PHE A 333 -17.14 17.60 -11.21
CA PHE A 333 -16.50 16.52 -10.47
C PHE A 333 -17.39 15.96 -9.34
N LEU A 334 -18.05 16.84 -8.58
CA LEU A 334 -19.05 16.45 -7.59
C LEU A 334 -20.38 16.15 -8.29
N THR A 335 -20.67 14.88 -8.50
CA THR A 335 -21.83 14.42 -9.28
C THR A 335 -22.45 13.14 -8.71
N ASN A 336 -23.69 12.85 -9.08
CA ASN A 336 -24.38 11.59 -8.79
C ASN A 336 -23.94 10.43 -9.71
N GLU A 337 -23.22 10.71 -10.78
CA GLU A 337 -22.62 9.69 -11.65
C GLU A 337 -21.39 9.05 -11.03
N ALA A 338 -20.78 9.70 -10.03
CA ALA A 338 -19.64 9.20 -9.30
C ALA A 338 -20.06 8.37 -8.10
N ILE A 339 -19.28 7.31 -7.82
CA ILE A 339 -19.54 6.40 -6.73
C ILE A 339 -18.33 6.28 -5.79
N LEU A 340 -18.59 6.27 -4.50
CA LEU A 340 -17.64 5.95 -3.44
C LEU A 340 -17.75 4.48 -3.10
N ILE A 341 -16.62 3.79 -3.11
CA ILE A 341 -16.49 2.37 -2.81
C ILE A 341 -15.56 2.23 -1.61
N ALA A 342 -16.05 1.69 -0.49
CA ALA A 342 -15.24 1.55 0.70
C ALA A 342 -14.50 0.20 0.72
N THR A 343 -13.37 0.11 1.36
CA THR A 343 -12.55 1.15 1.98
C THR A 343 -11.13 1.12 1.43
N GLU A 344 -10.50 2.29 1.29
CA GLU A 344 -9.09 2.45 0.95
C GLU A 344 -8.31 2.71 2.24
N THR A 345 -7.62 1.69 2.78
CA THR A 345 -6.90 1.77 4.06
C THR A 345 -5.40 1.57 3.92
N ARG A 346 -4.95 1.02 2.78
CA ARG A 346 -3.58 0.55 2.60
C ARG A 346 -2.76 1.45 1.69
N THR A 347 -2.77 2.74 1.96
CA THR A 347 -2.02 3.75 1.19
C THR A 347 -0.52 3.72 1.47
N SER A 348 -0.13 3.29 2.68
CA SER A 348 1.27 3.16 3.11
C SER A 348 1.37 2.26 4.34
N SER A 349 2.61 1.95 4.76
CA SER A 349 2.86 1.20 5.99
C SER A 349 2.27 1.89 7.22
N PRO A 350 1.54 1.17 8.09
CA PRO A 350 1.04 1.69 9.35
C PRO A 350 2.11 1.75 10.45
N VAL A 351 3.29 1.21 10.18
CA VAL A 351 4.43 1.22 11.09
C VAL A 351 5.70 1.70 10.39
N ARG A 352 6.66 2.14 11.18
CA ARG A 352 8.04 2.32 10.75
C ARG A 352 8.93 1.41 11.57
N ILE A 353 9.78 0.64 10.90
CA ILE A 353 10.84 -0.15 11.54
C ILE A 353 12.04 0.76 11.65
N VAL A 354 12.44 1.11 12.89
CA VAL A 354 13.42 2.17 13.11
C VAL A 354 14.79 1.74 12.64
N ARG A 355 15.43 2.56 11.78
CA ARG A 355 16.80 2.31 11.27
C ARG A 355 17.66 3.55 11.32
N ASP A 356 18.93 3.35 11.41
CA ASP A 356 19.93 4.40 11.28
C ASP A 356 19.94 5.00 9.86
N ARG A 357 20.20 6.28 9.72
CA ARG A 357 20.12 7.01 8.44
C ARG A 357 21.31 6.78 7.53
N GLU A 358 22.47 6.48 8.09
CA GLU A 358 23.74 6.31 7.38
C GLU A 358 23.96 4.85 7.04
N THR A 359 23.93 3.97 8.04
CA THR A 359 24.17 2.54 7.86
C THR A 359 22.96 1.78 7.32
N LEU A 360 21.77 2.35 7.40
CA LEU A 360 20.47 1.73 7.08
C LEU A 360 20.16 0.45 7.89
N GLN A 361 20.97 0.14 8.89
CA GLN A 361 20.71 -0.96 9.81
C GLN A 361 19.67 -0.56 10.87
N HIS A 362 18.97 -1.52 11.42
CA HIS A 362 18.11 -1.31 12.58
C HIS A 362 18.93 -0.72 13.74
N VAL A 363 18.35 0.25 14.45
CA VAL A 363 19.08 1.06 15.47
C VAL A 363 19.72 0.24 16.59
N ARG A 364 19.24 -0.98 16.86
CA ARG A 364 19.78 -1.86 17.91
C ARG A 364 20.23 -3.23 17.43
N ILE A 365 19.90 -3.61 16.19
CA ILE A 365 20.23 -4.95 15.68
C ILE A 365 21.11 -4.81 14.46
N GLN A 366 22.37 -5.19 14.63
CA GLN A 366 23.35 -5.19 13.55
C GLN A 366 23.00 -6.25 12.49
N GLY A 367 23.29 -5.96 11.22
CA GLY A 367 23.01 -6.87 10.11
C GLY A 367 21.54 -6.96 9.71
N LEU A 368 20.62 -6.23 10.38
CA LEU A 368 19.22 -6.11 9.97
C LEU A 368 19.00 -4.78 9.23
N PHE A 369 18.56 -4.85 7.97
CA PHE A 369 18.31 -3.69 7.10
C PHE A 369 16.81 -3.57 6.79
N PRO A 370 16.04 -2.78 7.58
CA PRO A 370 14.65 -2.50 7.27
C PRO A 370 14.53 -1.73 5.96
N CYS A 371 13.77 -2.25 4.98
CA CYS A 371 13.79 -1.78 3.61
C CYS A 371 12.40 -1.51 3.03
N GLY A 372 12.31 -0.48 2.23
CA GLY A 372 11.20 -0.20 1.33
C GLY A 372 9.93 0.27 2.03
N GLU A 373 8.80 -0.04 1.40
CA GLU A 373 7.49 0.42 1.83
C GLU A 373 7.05 -0.23 3.14
N GLY A 374 7.32 -1.53 3.33
CA GLY A 374 6.98 -2.24 4.56
C GLY A 374 7.70 -1.71 5.79
N ALA A 375 8.93 -1.26 5.62
CA ALA A 375 9.68 -0.63 6.70
C ALA A 375 9.33 0.86 6.93
N GLY A 376 8.43 1.44 6.11
CA GLY A 376 7.96 2.82 6.24
C GLY A 376 8.86 3.87 5.59
N TYR A 377 9.77 3.48 4.68
CA TYR A 377 10.73 4.39 4.03
C TYR A 377 10.45 4.67 2.55
N ALA A 378 9.48 4.00 1.96
CA ALA A 378 9.02 4.22 0.60
C ALA A 378 7.49 4.32 0.54
N GLY A 379 6.97 4.85 -0.56
CA GLY A 379 5.53 5.00 -0.79
C GLY A 379 5.13 4.69 -2.24
N GLY A 380 5.91 3.86 -2.94
CA GLY A 380 5.63 3.43 -4.31
C GLY A 380 6.82 2.71 -4.95
N ILE A 381 6.62 2.16 -6.14
CA ILE A 381 7.53 1.24 -6.83
C ILE A 381 8.95 1.81 -6.95
N VAL A 382 9.10 3.00 -7.53
CA VAL A 382 10.43 3.60 -7.75
C VAL A 382 11.13 3.95 -6.45
N SER A 383 10.41 4.54 -5.49
CA SER A 383 11.00 4.86 -4.18
C SER A 383 11.38 3.61 -3.38
N ALA A 384 10.64 2.51 -3.54
CA ALA A 384 11.01 1.22 -2.97
C ALA A 384 12.23 0.60 -3.66
N GLY A 385 12.33 0.72 -4.99
CA GLY A 385 13.50 0.30 -5.75
C GLY A 385 14.77 1.06 -5.35
N VAL A 386 14.69 2.38 -5.24
CA VAL A 386 15.81 3.23 -4.76
C VAL A 386 16.24 2.85 -3.34
N ASP A 387 15.28 2.61 -2.44
CA ASP A 387 15.60 2.23 -1.06
C ASP A 387 16.18 0.82 -0.99
N GLY A 388 15.68 -0.11 -1.83
CA GLY A 388 16.19 -1.47 -1.96
C GLY A 388 17.64 -1.51 -2.46
N GLU A 389 17.97 -0.73 -3.47
CA GLU A 389 19.33 -0.59 -3.98
C GLU A 389 20.29 -0.10 -2.89
N ARG A 390 19.91 0.97 -2.18
CA ARG A 390 20.73 1.50 -1.07
C ARG A 390 20.90 0.50 0.07
N CYS A 391 19.86 -0.22 0.46
CA CYS A 391 19.96 -1.26 1.48
C CYS A 391 20.89 -2.39 1.03
N ALA A 392 20.86 -2.78 -0.26
CA ALA A 392 21.74 -3.81 -0.80
C ALA A 392 23.20 -3.36 -0.80
N GLU A 393 23.50 -2.12 -1.20
CA GLU A 393 24.85 -1.53 -1.17
C GLU A 393 25.40 -1.46 0.27
N MET A 394 24.59 -1.01 1.22
CA MET A 394 25.00 -0.95 2.63
C MET A 394 25.18 -2.35 3.26
N CYS A 395 24.35 -3.30 2.87
CA CYS A 395 24.49 -4.69 3.28
C CYS A 395 25.79 -5.31 2.73
N ALA A 396 26.14 -5.06 1.46
CA ALA A 396 27.41 -5.51 0.87
C ALA A 396 28.61 -4.91 1.60
N GLN A 397 28.61 -3.60 1.88
CA GLN A 397 29.66 -2.95 2.66
C GLN A 397 29.79 -3.56 4.07
N TYR A 398 28.68 -3.86 4.72
CA TYR A 398 28.68 -4.52 6.02
C TYR A 398 29.31 -5.91 5.95
N MET A 399 29.04 -6.68 4.89
CA MET A 399 29.66 -8.00 4.68
C MET A 399 31.17 -7.91 4.42
N ASP A 400 31.62 -6.95 3.62
CA ASP A 400 33.04 -6.71 3.36
C ASP A 400 33.79 -6.34 4.66
N CYS A 401 33.23 -5.50 5.51
CA CYS A 401 33.79 -5.20 6.81
C CYS A 401 33.92 -6.44 7.70
N LEU A 402 32.95 -7.37 7.67
CA LEU A 402 33.04 -8.63 8.42
C LEU A 402 34.16 -9.54 7.94
N LEU A 403 34.43 -9.58 6.63
CA LEU A 403 35.56 -10.36 6.06
C LEU A 403 36.90 -9.83 6.55
N TYR A 404 37.10 -8.53 6.70
CA TYR A 404 38.30 -7.92 7.21
C TYR A 404 38.50 -8.05 8.73
N THR A 405 37.42 -8.26 9.49
CA THR A 405 37.48 -8.40 10.96
C THR A 405 37.50 -9.85 11.44
N SER A 406 37.30 -10.82 10.56
CA SER A 406 37.46 -12.23 10.89
C SER A 406 38.96 -12.57 11.04
N PRO A 407 39.38 -13.31 12.10
CA PRO A 407 40.78 -13.75 12.19
C PRO A 407 41.17 -14.57 10.98
N SER A 408 42.34 -14.27 10.44
CA SER A 408 42.91 -15.05 9.33
C SER A 408 43.02 -16.51 9.75
N PRO A 409 42.69 -17.50 8.88
CA PRO A 409 42.92 -18.91 9.19
C PRO A 409 44.40 -19.30 9.37
N ARG A 410 45.29 -18.31 9.44
CA ARG A 410 46.77 -18.49 9.57
C ARG A 410 47.34 -17.99 10.88
N ASP A 411 46.50 -17.54 11.85
CA ASP A 411 46.95 -17.16 13.21
C ASP A 411 46.67 -18.27 14.20
#